data_c7d46e4abe32f457291da6dc96085568
#
_entry.id   c7d46e4abe32f457291da6dc96085568
#
_cell.length_a   1.000
_cell.length_b   1.000
_cell.length_c   1.000
_cell.angle_alpha   90.00
_cell.angle_beta   90.00
_cell.angle_gamma   90.00
#
_symmetry.space_group_name_H-M   'P 1'
#
loop_
_entity.id
_entity.type
_entity.pdbx_description
1 polymer ?
#
loop_
_entity_poly.entity_id
_entity_poly.type
_entity_poly.pdbx_seq_one_letter_code
_entity_poly.pdbx_strand_id
1 'polypeptide(L)'
;AEKLLPYGPELTVVAPEPVSELAALPVELTRREFQPEDLDRADFVIAATDNEEENHRISALCQGRKIPVNVVDDKEACSFLFPALVRRGNLSVGVSTGGSSPTAAIWLKEQIEGLLPEQTEEILTWLEAQRPLLKERLPDQRARAACFARLFAACLERGRPLTEEER
;
A
#
# COMPACT_ATOMS: atom_id res chain seq x y z
N ALA A 1 -8.88 4.51 6.20
CA ALA A 1 -8.94 3.13 6.70
C ALA A 1 -8.91 2.13 5.55
N GLU A 2 -9.86 2.12 4.63
CA GLU A 2 -10.01 1.12 3.54
C GLU A 2 -8.73 0.87 2.73
N LYS A 3 -7.98 1.92 2.40
CA LYS A 3 -6.73 1.82 1.62
C LYS A 3 -5.62 1.06 2.35
N LEU A 4 -5.68 0.92 3.66
CA LEU A 4 -4.69 0.26 4.49
C LEU A 4 -5.02 -1.20 4.76
N LEU A 5 -6.29 -1.54 4.93
CA LEU A 5 -6.75 -2.89 5.26
C LEU A 5 -6.18 -4.00 4.38
N PRO A 6 -6.02 -3.81 3.06
CA PRO A 6 -5.41 -4.82 2.20
C PRO A 6 -3.97 -5.21 2.54
N TYR A 7 -3.29 -4.45 3.39
CA TYR A 7 -1.93 -4.73 3.87
C TYR A 7 -1.89 -5.44 5.22
N GLY A 8 -3.07 -5.73 5.82
CA GLY A 8 -3.21 -6.48 7.06
C GLY A 8 -2.72 -5.78 8.34
N PRO A 9 -2.85 -4.43 8.47
CA PRO A 9 -2.48 -3.78 9.73
C PRO A 9 -3.51 -4.08 10.82
N GLU A 10 -3.06 -4.07 12.07
CA GLU A 10 -3.96 -3.85 13.21
C GLU A 10 -4.33 -2.36 13.21
N LEU A 11 -5.58 -2.05 12.87
CA LEU A 11 -6.03 -0.68 12.70
C LEU A 11 -6.96 -0.27 13.83
N THR A 12 -6.51 0.68 14.65
CA THR A 12 -7.33 1.34 15.67
C THR A 12 -7.76 2.72 15.18
N VAL A 13 -9.03 3.02 15.31
CA VAL A 13 -9.61 4.32 15.00
C VAL A 13 -10.14 4.95 16.29
N VAL A 14 -9.66 6.15 16.59
CA VAL A 14 -10.14 6.97 17.72
C VAL A 14 -10.85 8.19 17.16
N ALA A 15 -12.14 8.30 17.41
CA ALA A 15 -12.96 9.41 16.95
C ALA A 15 -14.21 9.56 17.85
N PRO A 16 -14.59 10.78 18.24
CA PRO A 16 -15.82 11.00 19.03
C PRO A 16 -17.07 10.53 18.27
N GLU A 17 -17.18 10.92 17.02
CA GLU A 17 -18.30 10.65 16.13
C GLU A 17 -17.83 10.00 14.83
N PRO A 18 -17.44 8.70 14.86
CA PRO A 18 -17.00 8.02 13.66
C PRO A 18 -18.16 7.82 12.68
N VAL A 19 -17.89 8.00 11.39
CA VAL A 19 -18.87 7.72 10.33
C VAL A 19 -19.28 6.25 10.34
N SER A 20 -20.52 5.96 9.94
CA SER A 20 -21.09 4.61 9.99
C SER A 20 -20.30 3.58 9.18
N GLU A 21 -19.66 4.00 8.09
CA GLU A 21 -18.86 3.18 7.21
C GLU A 21 -17.62 2.58 7.93
N LEU A 22 -17.05 3.31 8.89
CA LEU A 22 -15.95 2.82 9.71
C LEU A 22 -16.38 1.66 10.63
N ALA A 23 -17.61 1.64 11.09
CA ALA A 23 -18.14 0.57 11.94
C ALA A 23 -18.32 -0.76 11.19
N ALA A 24 -18.38 -0.72 9.86
CA ALA A 24 -18.47 -1.90 9.00
C ALA A 24 -17.10 -2.51 8.65
N LEU A 25 -16.01 -1.79 8.94
CA LEU A 25 -14.64 -2.25 8.65
C LEU A 25 -14.09 -3.10 9.82
N PRO A 26 -13.17 -4.01 9.55
CA PRO A 26 -12.46 -4.78 10.58
C PRO A 26 -11.41 -3.91 11.29
N VAL A 27 -11.86 -2.95 12.08
CA VAL A 27 -11.03 -1.99 12.82
C VAL A 27 -11.44 -1.96 14.29
N GLU A 28 -10.50 -1.72 15.17
CA GLU A 28 -10.78 -1.40 16.57
C GLU A 28 -11.26 0.04 16.66
N LEU A 29 -12.52 0.26 17.06
CA LEU A 29 -13.15 1.57 17.09
C LEU A 29 -13.37 2.06 18.52
N THR A 30 -12.74 3.17 18.87
CA THR A 30 -12.87 3.83 20.15
C THR A 30 -13.58 5.19 20.00
N ARG A 31 -14.77 5.31 20.62
CA ARG A 31 -15.64 6.52 20.51
C ARG A 31 -15.31 7.52 21.62
N ARG A 32 -14.29 8.31 21.42
CA ARG A 32 -13.86 9.44 22.27
C ARG A 32 -12.85 10.32 21.52
N GLU A 33 -12.50 11.42 22.11
CA GLU A 33 -11.38 12.24 21.65
C GLU A 33 -10.06 11.50 21.83
N PHE A 34 -9.08 11.90 21.03
CA PHE A 34 -7.70 11.40 21.10
C PHE A 34 -7.06 11.69 22.46
N GLN A 35 -6.27 10.74 22.96
CA GLN A 35 -5.44 10.88 24.16
C GLN A 35 -4.01 10.47 23.84
N PRO A 36 -2.98 11.08 24.50
CA PRO A 36 -1.58 10.74 24.24
C PRO A 36 -1.22 9.25 24.41
N GLU A 37 -1.97 8.54 25.24
CA GLU A 37 -1.82 7.11 25.51
C GLU A 37 -2.18 6.25 24.29
N ASP A 38 -2.98 6.77 23.35
CA ASP A 38 -3.32 6.07 22.09
C ASP A 38 -2.09 5.84 21.21
N LEU A 39 -1.02 6.59 21.47
CA LEU A 39 0.25 6.45 20.76
C LEU A 39 1.15 5.32 21.30
N ASP A 40 0.86 4.76 22.47
CA ASP A 40 1.77 3.84 23.17
C ASP A 40 2.05 2.54 22.39
N ARG A 41 1.11 2.15 21.51
CA ARG A 41 1.22 0.95 20.67
C ARG A 41 1.20 1.25 19.19
N ALA A 42 1.30 2.52 18.80
CA ALA A 42 1.21 2.91 17.40
C ALA A 42 2.57 2.80 16.70
N ASP A 43 2.62 2.03 15.61
CA ASP A 43 3.78 1.99 14.70
C ASP A 43 3.80 3.18 13.76
N PHE A 44 2.63 3.72 13.38
CA PHE A 44 2.46 4.98 12.66
C PHE A 44 1.05 5.54 12.89
N VAL A 45 0.87 6.82 12.62
CA VAL A 45 -0.36 7.55 12.91
C VAL A 45 -0.84 8.32 11.68
N ILE A 46 -2.16 8.40 11.52
CA ILE A 46 -2.83 9.30 10.57
C ILE A 46 -3.72 10.23 11.39
N ALA A 47 -3.37 11.52 11.43
CA ALA A 47 -4.19 12.56 12.03
C ALA A 47 -5.13 13.13 10.94
N ALA A 48 -6.43 12.94 11.14
CA ALA A 48 -7.48 13.28 10.16
C ALA A 48 -8.73 13.83 10.87
N THR A 49 -8.54 14.67 11.90
CA THR A 49 -9.63 15.36 12.56
C THR A 49 -10.02 16.63 11.78
N ASP A 50 -11.16 17.20 12.06
CA ASP A 50 -11.60 18.50 11.55
C ASP A 50 -10.98 19.70 12.31
N ASN A 51 -10.16 19.44 13.32
CA ASN A 51 -9.47 20.44 14.15
C ASN A 51 -7.97 20.47 13.81
N GLU A 52 -7.53 21.52 13.13
CA GLU A 52 -6.14 21.71 12.73
C GLU A 52 -5.17 21.77 13.92
N GLU A 53 -5.55 22.45 15.01
CA GLU A 53 -4.71 22.55 16.22
C GLU A 53 -4.51 21.16 16.86
N GLU A 54 -5.56 20.33 16.88
CA GLU A 54 -5.47 18.96 17.39
C GLU A 54 -4.60 18.08 16.49
N ASN A 55 -4.73 18.21 15.16
CA ASN A 55 -3.86 17.52 14.22
C ASN A 55 -2.38 17.89 14.40
N HIS A 56 -2.08 19.17 14.61
CA HIS A 56 -0.72 19.63 14.92
C HIS A 56 -0.23 19.11 16.28
N ARG A 57 -1.09 19.07 17.31
CA ARG A 57 -0.76 18.49 18.62
C ARG A 57 -0.42 16.99 18.50
N ILE A 58 -1.22 16.24 17.78
CA ILE A 58 -0.97 14.81 17.50
C ILE A 58 0.37 14.65 16.77
N SER A 59 0.62 15.46 15.75
CA SER A 59 1.88 15.44 15.00
C SER A 59 3.10 15.68 15.89
N ALA A 60 3.06 16.72 16.73
CA ALA A 60 4.15 17.03 17.65
C ALA A 60 4.43 15.89 18.64
N LEU A 61 3.39 15.27 19.19
CA LEU A 61 3.51 14.12 20.09
C LEU A 61 4.13 12.91 19.38
N CYS A 62 3.69 12.62 18.15
CA CYS A 62 4.25 11.53 17.34
C CYS A 62 5.73 11.75 17.03
N GLN A 63 6.09 12.96 16.59
CA GLN A 63 7.48 13.31 16.28
C GLN A 63 8.37 13.23 17.53
N GLY A 64 7.89 13.70 18.69
CA GLY A 64 8.59 13.57 19.97
C GLY A 64 8.84 12.12 20.39
N ARG A 65 7.95 11.21 20.03
CA ARG A 65 8.05 9.75 20.28
C ARG A 65 8.71 8.99 19.11
N LYS A 66 9.09 9.66 18.01
CA LYS A 66 9.63 9.08 16.78
C LYS A 66 8.66 8.12 16.09
N ILE A 67 7.38 8.35 16.22
CA ILE A 67 6.31 7.63 15.53
C ILE A 67 6.06 8.35 14.20
N PRO A 68 6.12 7.67 13.04
CA PRO A 68 5.75 8.28 11.76
C PRO A 68 4.31 8.78 11.78
N VAL A 69 4.09 10.01 11.31
CA VAL A 69 2.78 10.63 11.28
C VAL A 69 2.48 11.24 9.91
N ASN A 70 1.26 11.01 9.43
CA ASN A 70 0.68 11.71 8.29
C ASN A 70 -0.50 12.56 8.78
N VAL A 71 -0.46 13.84 8.51
CA VAL A 71 -1.56 14.78 8.78
C VAL A 71 -2.27 15.02 7.44
N VAL A 72 -3.58 14.78 7.42
CA VAL A 72 -4.37 14.98 6.21
C VAL A 72 -4.42 16.47 5.88
N ASP A 73 -4.20 16.80 4.61
CA ASP A 73 -4.19 18.16 4.04
C ASP A 73 -3.11 19.12 4.62
N ASP A 74 -2.18 18.61 5.44
CA ASP A 74 -1.08 19.39 5.98
C ASP A 74 0.28 18.68 5.81
N LYS A 75 0.98 19.04 4.73
CA LYS A 75 2.29 18.48 4.40
C LYS A 75 3.37 18.79 5.42
N GLU A 76 3.37 20.01 5.98
CA GLU A 76 4.43 20.48 6.87
C GLU A 76 4.37 19.76 8.24
N ALA A 77 3.19 19.35 8.65
CA ALA A 77 2.98 18.56 9.86
C ALA A 77 3.24 17.06 9.67
N CYS A 78 3.47 16.59 8.43
CA CYS A 78 3.75 15.18 8.12
C CYS A 78 5.21 14.82 8.35
N SER A 79 5.50 13.64 8.90
CA SER A 79 6.82 13.01 8.85
C SER A 79 6.95 12.03 7.68
N PHE A 80 5.84 11.59 7.08
CA PHE A 80 5.80 10.84 5.83
C PHE A 80 4.54 11.18 5.03
N LEU A 81 4.58 10.94 3.71
CA LEU A 81 3.45 11.16 2.82
C LEU A 81 3.02 9.83 2.18
N PHE A 82 1.72 9.57 2.17
CA PHE A 82 1.17 8.43 1.45
C PHE A 82 1.30 8.65 -0.06
N PRO A 83 1.85 7.65 -0.78
CA PRO A 83 1.84 7.69 -2.25
C PRO A 83 0.43 7.40 -2.80
N ALA A 84 0.19 7.78 -4.04
CA ALA A 84 -0.90 7.22 -4.82
C ALA A 84 -0.57 5.76 -5.12
N LEU A 85 -1.48 4.82 -4.81
CA LEU A 85 -1.21 3.37 -4.86
C LEU A 85 -1.97 2.71 -6.01
N VAL A 86 -1.25 1.89 -6.78
CA VAL A 86 -1.82 0.85 -7.64
C VAL A 86 -1.66 -0.49 -6.94
N ARG A 87 -2.71 -1.29 -6.90
CA ARG A 87 -2.66 -2.65 -6.34
C ARG A 87 -3.36 -3.65 -7.26
N ARG A 88 -2.68 -4.80 -7.48
CA ARG A 88 -3.22 -6.00 -8.16
C ARG A 88 -2.66 -7.23 -7.44
N GLY A 89 -3.45 -7.80 -6.53
CA GLY A 89 -2.99 -8.88 -5.66
C GLY A 89 -1.71 -8.50 -4.90
N ASN A 90 -0.63 -9.24 -5.12
CA ASN A 90 0.68 -9.01 -4.49
C ASN A 90 1.49 -7.86 -5.13
N LEU A 91 1.03 -7.30 -6.27
CA LEU A 91 1.67 -6.10 -6.84
C LEU A 91 1.22 -4.86 -6.08
N SER A 92 2.18 -4.05 -5.66
CA SER A 92 1.96 -2.69 -5.18
C SER A 92 2.91 -1.73 -5.87
N VAL A 93 2.38 -0.64 -6.43
CA VAL A 93 3.17 0.46 -6.99
C VAL A 93 2.80 1.75 -6.29
N GLY A 94 3.76 2.40 -5.65
CA GLY A 94 3.58 3.69 -5.00
C GLY A 94 4.12 4.82 -5.88
N VAL A 95 3.28 5.81 -6.18
CA VAL A 95 3.67 7.02 -6.93
C VAL A 95 3.67 8.21 -5.98
N SER A 96 4.84 8.77 -5.74
CA SER A 96 5.00 9.95 -4.88
C SER A 96 5.68 11.07 -5.64
N THR A 97 5.18 12.29 -5.45
CA THR A 97 5.80 13.53 -5.96
C THR A 97 6.45 14.33 -4.82
N GLY A 98 6.65 13.72 -3.65
CA GLY A 98 7.15 14.42 -2.45
C GLY A 98 6.22 15.55 -2.00
N GLY A 99 4.92 15.44 -2.27
CA GLY A 99 3.93 16.46 -1.97
C GLY A 99 3.93 17.65 -2.95
N SER A 100 4.72 17.60 -4.04
CA SER A 100 4.76 18.69 -5.04
C SER A 100 3.50 18.77 -5.87
N SER A 101 2.87 17.64 -6.20
CA SER A 101 1.65 17.61 -7.01
C SER A 101 0.86 16.31 -6.79
N PRO A 102 -0.16 16.31 -5.95
CA PRO A 102 -1.08 15.17 -5.82
C PRO A 102 -1.73 14.78 -7.15
N THR A 103 -2.11 15.77 -7.96
CA THR A 103 -2.70 15.56 -9.30
C THR A 103 -1.76 14.79 -10.22
N ALA A 104 -0.46 15.14 -10.24
CA ALA A 104 0.52 14.42 -11.05
C ALA A 104 0.71 12.97 -10.55
N ALA A 105 0.70 12.75 -9.23
CA ALA A 105 0.79 11.41 -8.66
C ALA A 105 -0.41 10.54 -9.05
N ILE A 106 -1.62 11.10 -9.03
CA ILE A 106 -2.84 10.41 -9.44
C ILE A 106 -2.80 10.10 -10.94
N TRP A 107 -2.46 11.07 -11.78
CA TRP A 107 -2.36 10.85 -13.22
C TRP A 107 -1.35 9.75 -13.57
N LEU A 108 -0.15 9.79 -12.99
CA LEU A 108 0.86 8.73 -13.18
C LEU A 108 0.37 7.36 -12.70
N LYS A 109 -0.32 7.32 -11.55
CA LYS A 109 -0.97 6.11 -11.04
C LYS A 109 -1.91 5.51 -12.09
N GLU A 110 -2.79 6.33 -12.68
CA GLU A 110 -3.75 5.90 -13.70
C GLU A 110 -3.06 5.38 -14.97
N GLN A 111 -1.97 6.04 -15.42
CA GLN A 111 -1.18 5.54 -16.54
C GLN A 111 -0.58 4.16 -16.25
N ILE A 112 -0.02 3.96 -15.05
CA ILE A 112 0.52 2.68 -14.63
C ILE A 112 -0.57 1.62 -14.55
N GLU A 113 -1.74 1.95 -14.01
CA GLU A 113 -2.90 1.04 -13.95
C GLU A 113 -3.33 0.58 -15.35
N GLY A 114 -3.34 1.49 -16.32
CA GLY A 114 -3.69 1.20 -17.71
C GLY A 114 -2.66 0.34 -18.46
N LEU A 115 -1.41 0.28 -17.99
CA LEU A 115 -0.38 -0.58 -18.58
C LEU A 115 -0.45 -2.04 -18.08
N LEU A 116 -1.14 -2.28 -16.96
CA LEU A 116 -1.20 -3.60 -16.34
C LEU A 116 -2.32 -4.43 -16.97
N PRO A 117 -2.05 -5.69 -17.40
CA PRO A 117 -3.09 -6.62 -17.80
C PRO A 117 -4.12 -6.83 -16.69
N GLU A 118 -5.37 -7.11 -17.05
CA GLU A 118 -6.43 -7.43 -16.07
C GLU A 118 -6.04 -8.61 -15.17
N GLN A 119 -5.39 -9.62 -15.75
CA GLN A 119 -4.94 -10.83 -15.04
C GLN A 119 -3.54 -10.70 -14.41
N THR A 120 -3.13 -9.50 -14.03
CA THR A 120 -1.79 -9.28 -13.41
C THR A 120 -1.60 -10.10 -12.12
N GLU A 121 -2.64 -10.22 -11.30
CA GLU A 121 -2.58 -11.01 -10.06
C GLU A 121 -2.35 -12.50 -10.36
N GLU A 122 -3.08 -13.06 -11.31
CA GLU A 122 -2.95 -14.45 -11.74
C GLU A 122 -1.58 -14.71 -12.35
N ILE A 123 -1.06 -13.78 -13.17
CA ILE A 123 0.28 -13.85 -13.75
C ILE A 123 1.34 -13.94 -12.65
N LEU A 124 1.26 -13.07 -11.63
CA LEU A 124 2.22 -13.05 -10.54
C LEU A 124 2.15 -14.30 -9.66
N THR A 125 0.94 -14.75 -9.34
CA THR A 125 0.71 -16.00 -8.59
C THR A 125 1.26 -17.21 -9.37
N TRP A 126 1.02 -17.26 -10.68
CA TRP A 126 1.54 -18.33 -11.52
C TRP A 126 3.08 -18.30 -11.57
N LEU A 127 3.70 -17.12 -11.73
CA LEU A 127 5.17 -16.97 -11.72
C LEU A 127 5.78 -17.42 -10.38
N GLU A 128 5.13 -17.09 -9.27
CA GLU A 128 5.56 -17.55 -7.94
C GLU A 128 5.56 -19.08 -7.86
N ALA A 129 4.53 -19.74 -8.38
CA ALA A 129 4.45 -21.19 -8.43
C ALA A 129 5.53 -21.84 -9.33
N GLN A 130 6.12 -21.11 -10.31
CA GLN A 130 7.25 -21.61 -11.09
C GLN A 130 8.59 -21.58 -10.32
N ARG A 131 8.72 -20.79 -9.24
CA ARG A 131 9.99 -20.62 -8.53
C ARG A 131 10.62 -21.92 -8.03
N PRO A 132 9.91 -22.83 -7.31
CA PRO A 132 10.49 -24.08 -6.86
C PRO A 132 10.93 -24.96 -8.02
N LEU A 133 10.13 -25.07 -9.08
CA LEU A 133 10.41 -25.89 -10.26
C LEU A 133 11.69 -25.41 -11.00
N LEU A 134 11.82 -24.10 -11.18
CA LEU A 134 12.99 -23.53 -11.82
C LEU A 134 14.23 -23.58 -10.93
N LYS A 135 14.07 -23.52 -9.62
CA LYS A 135 15.19 -23.66 -8.67
C LYS A 135 15.79 -25.06 -8.73
N GLU A 136 14.96 -26.09 -8.92
CA GLU A 136 15.40 -27.48 -9.08
C GLU A 136 16.08 -27.72 -10.42
N ARG A 137 15.49 -27.21 -11.51
CA ARG A 137 15.97 -27.46 -12.88
C ARG A 137 17.14 -26.59 -13.31
N LEU A 138 17.27 -25.40 -12.78
CA LEU A 138 18.29 -24.40 -13.14
C LEU A 138 19.07 -23.96 -11.88
N PRO A 139 20.16 -24.63 -11.51
CA PRO A 139 20.97 -24.24 -10.34
C PRO A 139 21.58 -22.85 -10.47
N ASP A 140 21.95 -22.43 -11.68
CA ASP A 140 22.52 -21.10 -11.92
C ASP A 140 21.51 -19.97 -11.76
N GLN A 141 21.86 -18.96 -10.95
CA GLN A 141 20.99 -17.83 -10.65
C GLN A 141 20.70 -16.95 -11.87
N ARG A 142 21.71 -16.74 -12.74
CA ARG A 142 21.56 -15.91 -13.94
C ARG A 142 20.65 -16.57 -14.95
N ALA A 143 20.79 -17.87 -15.15
CA ALA A 143 19.92 -18.65 -16.02
C ALA A 143 18.45 -18.61 -15.52
N ARG A 144 18.23 -18.75 -14.21
CA ARG A 144 16.88 -18.60 -13.61
C ARG A 144 16.29 -17.22 -13.86
N ALA A 145 17.07 -16.15 -13.62
CA ALA A 145 16.60 -14.78 -13.84
C ALA A 145 16.20 -14.54 -15.31
N ALA A 146 17.03 -15.00 -16.25
CA ALA A 146 16.72 -14.91 -17.68
C ALA A 146 15.47 -15.72 -18.07
N CYS A 147 15.28 -16.90 -17.47
CA CYS A 147 14.07 -17.71 -17.68
C CYS A 147 12.83 -16.99 -17.16
N PHE A 148 12.88 -16.46 -15.93
CA PHE A 148 11.75 -15.68 -15.38
C PHE A 148 11.40 -14.45 -16.22
N ALA A 149 12.41 -13.71 -16.71
CA ALA A 149 12.18 -12.55 -17.58
C ALA A 149 11.43 -12.95 -18.87
N ARG A 150 11.80 -14.08 -19.48
CA ARG A 150 11.12 -14.61 -20.67
C ARG A 150 9.69 -15.05 -20.38
N LEU A 151 9.48 -15.78 -19.29
CA LEU A 151 8.14 -16.23 -18.87
C LEU A 151 7.23 -15.02 -18.59
N PHE A 152 7.74 -14.03 -17.87
CA PHE A 152 6.99 -12.80 -17.59
C PHE A 152 6.64 -12.03 -18.86
N ALA A 153 7.60 -11.83 -19.78
CA ALA A 153 7.36 -11.17 -21.06
C ALA A 153 6.27 -11.91 -21.87
N ALA A 154 6.34 -13.23 -21.93
CA ALA A 154 5.33 -14.04 -22.62
C ALA A 154 3.95 -13.93 -21.98
N CYS A 155 3.85 -13.86 -20.64
CA CYS A 155 2.59 -13.61 -19.95
C CYS A 155 2.03 -12.23 -20.27
N LEU A 156 2.88 -11.19 -20.30
CA LEU A 156 2.47 -9.82 -20.66
C LEU A 156 1.91 -9.73 -22.09
N GLU A 157 2.60 -10.35 -23.06
CA GLU A 157 2.13 -10.39 -24.45
C GLU A 157 0.74 -11.03 -24.60
N ARG A 158 0.44 -12.02 -23.76
CA ARG A 158 -0.85 -12.73 -23.78
C ARG A 158 -1.90 -12.14 -22.85
N GLY A 159 -1.49 -11.26 -21.95
CA GLY A 159 -2.35 -10.71 -20.91
C GLY A 159 -2.81 -11.74 -19.84
N ARG A 160 -2.19 -12.94 -19.79
CA ARG A 160 -2.57 -14.05 -18.90
C ARG A 160 -1.39 -14.96 -18.55
N PRO A 161 -1.51 -15.86 -17.55
CA PRO A 161 -0.56 -16.94 -17.33
C PRO A 161 -0.39 -17.84 -18.56
N LEU A 162 0.79 -18.47 -18.69
CA LEU A 162 1.05 -19.45 -19.73
C LEU A 162 0.40 -20.80 -19.38
N THR A 163 -0.09 -21.51 -20.40
CA THR A 163 -0.53 -22.91 -20.28
C THR A 163 0.68 -23.85 -20.18
N GLU A 164 0.44 -25.14 -19.90
CA GLU A 164 1.52 -26.15 -19.86
C GLU A 164 2.21 -26.33 -21.20
N GLU A 165 1.49 -26.19 -22.31
CA GLU A 165 2.01 -26.31 -23.67
C GLU A 165 2.86 -25.10 -24.12
N GLU A 166 2.64 -23.93 -23.48
CA GLU A 166 3.31 -22.66 -23.81
C GLU A 166 4.58 -22.43 -22.99
N ARG A 167 4.94 -23.30 -22.06
CA ARG A 167 6.09 -23.15 -21.14
C ARG A 167 7.45 -23.34 -21.83
#